data_2dffde58c84c5bd2522e3413ea532b3f
#
_entry.id   2dffde58c84c5bd2522e3413ea532b3f
#
_cell.length_a   1.000
_cell.length_b   1.000
_cell.length_c   1.000
_cell.angle_alpha   90.00
_cell.angle_beta   90.00
_cell.angle_gamma   90.00
#
_symmetry.space_group_name_H-M   'P 1'
#
loop_
_entity.id
_entity.type
_entity.pdbx_description
1 polymer ?
#
loop_
_entity_poly.entity_id
_entity_poly.type
_entity_poly.pdbx_seq_one_letter_code
_entity_poly.pdbx_strand_id
1 'polypeptide(L)'
;MESFEHYIPTKLYFGKGSISHLAESLNTYGKRVLLSYGGGSIKKIGLYDEVMKILNEGGFTVVECAGVEPNPRIETVERGSKLCKEHNIDVILSVGGGSTLDCSKAIAVGVYYKGDDYWQMVLDSRGTSKALPLVDILTLAATGSEFDGGGVISNMALNKKIGRSFTFPQVSICDPTYTYSVSAYQTAAGSADIMSHIMEGYFSRTDDSDLSEAIQEGVLKSVIKNLPIALKEPTNYSARANLMWNSSIACSGIPEYGKLDTYWPCHAMEHELSAYYDITHGVGLAILTPRWLEYILAKDPTITPRLAKFARNVWGLQGDDEAALAKQGIQALHDFFKSNGIPMTLTEVNINEEHFQAMAESACSHDRLQRAYVPLTVEDVKKIYQMCL
;
A
#
# COMPACT_ATOMS: atom_id res chain seq x y z
N MET A 1 8.04 -24.62 -6.43
CA MET A 1 7.55 -23.80 -5.28
C MET A 1 8.72 -23.58 -4.32
N GLU A 2 9.05 -22.33 -4.04
CA GLU A 2 10.17 -21.97 -3.16
C GLU A 2 9.81 -22.12 -1.67
N SER A 3 10.85 -22.26 -0.84
CA SER A 3 10.68 -22.31 0.62
C SER A 3 10.31 -20.94 1.17
N PHE A 4 9.39 -20.89 2.15
CA PHE A 4 9.00 -19.64 2.80
C PHE A 4 8.74 -19.84 4.29
N GLU A 5 8.80 -18.76 5.05
CA GLU A 5 8.35 -18.68 6.43
C GLU A 5 7.07 -17.85 6.50
N HIS A 6 6.07 -18.31 7.24
CA HIS A 6 4.82 -17.57 7.46
C HIS A 6 4.75 -17.13 8.92
N TYR A 7 4.74 -15.81 9.13
CA TYR A 7 4.55 -15.22 10.45
C TYR A 7 3.90 -13.84 10.35
N ILE A 8 2.64 -13.75 10.76
CA ILE A 8 1.88 -12.51 10.88
C ILE A 8 1.36 -12.43 12.33
N PRO A 9 2.00 -11.63 13.19
CA PRO A 9 1.66 -11.58 14.62
C PRO A 9 0.42 -10.73 14.91
N THR A 10 -0.12 -10.03 13.91
CA THR A 10 -1.22 -9.09 14.06
C THR A 10 -2.53 -9.78 14.37
N LYS A 11 -3.18 -9.41 15.49
CA LYS A 11 -4.57 -9.79 15.77
C LYS A 11 -5.51 -8.85 15.03
N LEU A 12 -6.21 -9.35 14.05
CA LEU A 12 -7.12 -8.55 13.24
C LEU A 12 -8.57 -8.76 13.67
N TYR A 13 -9.27 -7.66 14.01
CA TYR A 13 -10.71 -7.62 14.24
C TYR A 13 -11.39 -7.03 13.02
N PHE A 14 -12.19 -7.81 12.33
CA PHE A 14 -12.83 -7.42 11.09
C PHE A 14 -14.36 -7.38 11.22
N GLY A 15 -14.96 -6.29 10.75
CA GLY A 15 -16.41 -6.16 10.64
C GLY A 15 -16.99 -4.98 11.38
N LYS A 16 -18.27 -4.71 11.14
CA LYS A 16 -19.00 -3.59 11.73
C LYS A 16 -19.02 -3.69 13.26
N GLY A 17 -18.63 -2.60 13.92
CA GLY A 17 -18.59 -2.51 15.38
C GLY A 17 -17.33 -3.10 16.02
N SER A 18 -16.32 -3.49 15.23
CA SER A 18 -15.06 -4.04 15.74
C SER A 18 -14.29 -3.06 16.64
N ILE A 19 -14.60 -1.76 16.62
CA ILE A 19 -14.04 -0.75 17.53
C ILE A 19 -14.31 -1.07 19.01
N SER A 20 -15.33 -1.90 19.33
CA SER A 20 -15.61 -2.36 20.69
C SER A 20 -14.42 -3.08 21.35
N HIS A 21 -13.47 -3.57 20.56
CA HIS A 21 -12.23 -4.20 21.04
C HIS A 21 -11.11 -3.21 21.36
N LEU A 22 -11.29 -1.90 21.11
CA LEU A 22 -10.22 -0.91 21.23
C LEU A 22 -9.68 -0.78 22.66
N ALA A 23 -10.56 -0.58 23.65
CA ALA A 23 -10.14 -0.38 25.03
C ALA A 23 -9.42 -1.59 25.61
N GLU A 24 -9.91 -2.81 25.35
CA GLU A 24 -9.29 -4.06 25.77
C GLU A 24 -7.90 -4.22 25.14
N SER A 25 -7.78 -3.94 23.84
CA SER A 25 -6.54 -4.05 23.09
C SER A 25 -5.47 -3.10 23.64
N LEU A 26 -5.82 -1.83 23.87
CA LEU A 26 -4.88 -0.85 24.41
C LEU A 26 -4.48 -1.17 25.86
N ASN A 27 -5.41 -1.63 26.70
CA ASN A 27 -5.15 -1.97 28.10
C ASN A 27 -4.04 -3.02 28.29
N THR A 28 -3.82 -3.86 27.29
CA THR A 28 -2.74 -4.86 27.30
C THR A 28 -1.36 -4.22 27.36
N TYR A 29 -1.20 -3.00 26.85
CA TYR A 29 0.10 -2.35 26.67
C TYR A 29 0.35 -1.19 27.63
N GLY A 30 -0.70 -0.53 28.11
CA GLY A 30 -0.57 0.58 29.06
C GLY A 30 -1.67 1.62 28.91
N LYS A 31 -1.47 2.76 29.57
CA LYS A 31 -2.51 3.83 29.66
C LYS A 31 -2.12 5.14 28.97
N ARG A 32 -0.85 5.31 28.60
CA ARG A 32 -0.37 6.52 27.92
C ARG A 32 -0.33 6.24 26.42
N VAL A 33 -1.22 6.86 25.68
CA VAL A 33 -1.48 6.61 24.27
C VAL A 33 -0.98 7.79 23.42
N LEU A 34 -0.18 7.53 22.39
CA LEU A 34 -0.01 8.46 21.29
C LEU A 34 -1.13 8.22 20.28
N LEU A 35 -2.03 9.17 20.08
CA LEU A 35 -3.06 9.12 19.04
C LEU A 35 -2.53 9.78 17.77
N SER A 36 -2.21 8.95 16.77
CA SER A 36 -1.67 9.35 15.46
C SER A 36 -2.79 9.36 14.41
N TYR A 37 -2.97 10.46 13.67
CA TYR A 37 -3.97 10.59 12.63
C TYR A 37 -3.62 11.68 11.60
N GLY A 38 -4.27 11.62 10.42
CA GLY A 38 -4.03 12.53 9.31
C GLY A 38 -4.71 13.90 9.42
N GLY A 39 -5.11 14.48 8.30
CA GLY A 39 -5.61 15.86 8.18
C GLY A 39 -7.04 16.13 8.70
N GLY A 40 -7.67 15.21 9.43
CA GLY A 40 -8.95 15.44 10.09
C GLY A 40 -10.17 14.77 9.44
N SER A 41 -9.99 13.86 8.49
CA SER A 41 -11.08 13.04 7.93
C SER A 41 -11.84 12.27 9.02
N ILE A 42 -11.12 11.73 10.00
CA ILE A 42 -11.70 10.99 11.13
C ILE A 42 -12.60 11.86 12.02
N LYS A 43 -12.33 13.18 12.10
CA LYS A 43 -13.19 14.16 12.82
C LYS A 43 -14.49 14.39 12.06
N LYS A 44 -14.42 14.49 10.73
CA LYS A 44 -15.61 14.71 9.87
C LYS A 44 -16.62 13.56 9.93
N ILE A 45 -16.14 12.33 10.12
CA ILE A 45 -17.01 11.13 10.19
C ILE A 45 -17.40 10.75 11.62
N GLY A 46 -17.00 11.54 12.64
CA GLY A 46 -17.30 11.28 14.03
C GLY A 46 -16.45 10.19 14.69
N LEU A 47 -15.54 9.53 13.96
CA LEU A 47 -14.69 8.47 14.50
C LEU A 47 -13.72 9.00 15.58
N TYR A 48 -13.22 10.23 15.41
CA TYR A 48 -12.38 10.86 16.42
C TYR A 48 -13.11 10.96 17.77
N ASP A 49 -14.34 11.43 17.77
CA ASP A 49 -15.14 11.60 19.00
C ASP A 49 -15.46 10.26 19.65
N GLU A 50 -15.75 9.22 18.83
CA GLU A 50 -15.96 7.86 19.29
C GLU A 50 -14.70 7.28 19.94
N VAL A 51 -13.54 7.43 19.32
CA VAL A 51 -12.24 7.01 19.86
C VAL A 51 -11.94 7.74 21.17
N MET A 52 -12.06 9.07 21.19
CA MET A 52 -11.79 9.86 22.39
C MET A 52 -12.73 9.50 23.53
N LYS A 53 -14.00 9.21 23.27
CA LYS A 53 -14.94 8.71 24.27
C LYS A 53 -14.43 7.41 24.89
N ILE A 54 -14.06 6.43 24.07
CA ILE A 54 -13.54 5.12 24.53
C ILE A 54 -12.27 5.32 25.37
N LEU A 55 -11.36 6.18 24.92
CA LEU A 55 -10.11 6.47 25.63
C LEU A 55 -10.36 7.12 26.98
N ASN A 56 -11.25 8.12 27.05
CA ASN A 56 -11.61 8.80 28.29
C ASN A 56 -12.31 7.88 29.29
N GLU A 57 -13.30 7.10 28.83
CA GLU A 57 -14.02 6.11 29.67
C GLU A 57 -13.07 5.00 30.15
N GLY A 58 -12.08 4.63 29.34
CA GLY A 58 -11.03 3.66 29.68
C GLY A 58 -9.93 4.21 30.60
N GLY A 59 -9.94 5.51 30.95
CA GLY A 59 -8.94 6.15 31.81
C GLY A 59 -7.54 6.23 31.14
N PHE A 60 -7.48 6.42 29.83
CA PHE A 60 -6.23 6.62 29.10
C PHE A 60 -5.79 8.09 29.11
N THR A 61 -4.49 8.31 29.17
CA THR A 61 -3.87 9.62 28.94
C THR A 61 -3.47 9.71 27.49
N VAL A 62 -3.96 10.72 26.76
CA VAL A 62 -3.77 10.83 25.31
C VAL A 62 -2.84 12.00 24.98
N VAL A 63 -1.86 11.73 24.15
CA VAL A 63 -1.02 12.73 23.46
C VAL A 63 -1.32 12.63 21.97
N GLU A 64 -1.65 13.74 21.33
CA GLU A 64 -2.00 13.75 19.91
C GLU A 64 -0.79 13.99 19.00
N CYS A 65 -0.68 13.18 17.93
CA CYS A 65 0.22 13.40 16.79
C CYS A 65 -0.63 13.52 15.52
N ALA A 66 -1.23 14.69 15.35
CA ALA A 66 -2.11 15.02 14.22
C ALA A 66 -1.32 15.45 12.98
N GLY A 67 -1.96 15.39 11.81
CA GLY A 67 -1.46 15.97 10.57
C GLY A 67 -0.48 15.07 9.84
N VAL A 68 -0.60 13.76 9.98
CA VAL A 68 0.16 12.82 9.12
C VAL A 68 -0.27 13.03 7.66
N GLU A 69 0.70 13.28 6.80
CA GLU A 69 0.49 13.57 5.39
C GLU A 69 0.20 12.29 4.58
N PRO A 70 -0.53 12.38 3.45
CA PRO A 70 -0.40 11.39 2.39
C PRO A 70 1.07 11.30 1.98
N ASN A 71 1.63 10.14 1.69
CA ASN A 71 3.08 9.95 1.59
C ASN A 71 3.80 10.48 2.86
N PRO A 72 3.76 9.74 4.00
CA PRO A 72 4.12 10.26 5.30
C PRO A 72 5.58 10.71 5.36
N ARG A 73 5.81 11.85 6.00
CA ARG A 73 7.09 12.55 5.97
C ARG A 73 7.96 12.26 7.18
N ILE A 74 9.26 12.29 6.96
CA ILE A 74 10.25 12.04 8.02
C ILE A 74 10.12 13.01 9.19
N GLU A 75 9.75 14.27 8.94
CA GLU A 75 9.56 15.30 9.97
C GLU A 75 8.42 14.91 10.94
N THR A 76 7.36 14.28 10.44
CA THR A 76 6.25 13.78 11.27
C THR A 76 6.67 12.55 12.07
N VAL A 77 7.50 11.67 11.51
CA VAL A 77 8.10 10.53 12.24
C VAL A 77 8.97 11.02 13.40
N GLU A 78 9.84 11.99 13.13
CA GLU A 78 10.69 12.60 14.15
C GLU A 78 9.88 13.22 15.27
N ARG A 79 8.88 14.06 14.93
CA ARG A 79 7.97 14.72 15.87
C ARG A 79 7.23 13.71 16.75
N GLY A 80 6.63 12.68 16.14
CA GLY A 80 5.92 11.63 16.86
C GLY A 80 6.82 10.82 17.80
N SER A 81 8.03 10.51 17.35
CA SER A 81 9.03 9.80 18.16
C SER A 81 9.48 10.61 19.37
N LYS A 82 9.67 11.94 19.22
CA LYS A 82 9.99 12.85 20.32
C LYS A 82 8.83 12.95 21.33
N LEU A 83 7.60 13.11 20.85
CA LEU A 83 6.40 13.10 21.72
C LEU A 83 6.31 11.82 22.54
N CYS A 84 6.56 10.66 21.93
CA CYS A 84 6.56 9.39 22.66
C CYS A 84 7.61 9.36 23.78
N LYS A 85 8.83 9.85 23.54
CA LYS A 85 9.91 9.92 24.53
C LYS A 85 9.57 10.87 25.67
N GLU A 86 9.11 12.09 25.35
CA GLU A 86 8.80 13.15 26.30
C GLU A 86 7.64 12.77 27.24
N HIS A 87 6.61 12.13 26.73
CA HIS A 87 5.43 11.75 27.47
C HIS A 87 5.44 10.30 27.98
N ASN A 88 6.56 9.58 27.79
CA ASN A 88 6.69 8.17 28.16
C ASN A 88 5.52 7.32 27.68
N ILE A 89 5.17 7.41 26.40
CA ILE A 89 4.05 6.71 25.78
C ILE A 89 4.24 5.19 25.92
N ASP A 90 3.15 4.48 26.22
CA ASP A 90 3.12 3.03 26.39
C ASP A 90 2.72 2.33 25.08
N VAL A 91 1.82 2.94 24.30
CA VAL A 91 1.25 2.36 23.07
C VAL A 91 0.88 3.47 22.08
N ILE A 92 1.04 3.18 20.80
CA ILE A 92 0.57 4.06 19.72
C ILE A 92 -0.79 3.55 19.22
N LEU A 93 -1.74 4.47 19.07
CA LEU A 93 -3.00 4.24 18.37
C LEU A 93 -2.98 5.03 17.06
N SER A 94 -2.92 4.30 15.95
CA SER A 94 -3.01 4.86 14.60
C SER A 94 -4.47 4.86 14.14
N VAL A 95 -5.02 6.00 13.73
CA VAL A 95 -6.40 6.09 13.22
C VAL A 95 -6.38 6.76 11.84
N GLY A 96 -6.46 5.95 10.79
CA GLY A 96 -6.34 6.48 9.43
C GLY A 96 -6.18 5.42 8.35
N GLY A 97 -5.68 5.82 7.19
CA GLY A 97 -5.26 4.92 6.11
C GLY A 97 -3.81 4.49 6.26
N GLY A 98 -3.29 3.78 5.25
CA GLY A 98 -1.93 3.25 5.22
C GLY A 98 -0.84 4.26 5.55
N SER A 99 -0.92 5.49 5.02
CA SER A 99 0.07 6.54 5.31
C SER A 99 0.17 6.86 6.81
N THR A 100 -0.97 6.92 7.52
CA THR A 100 -0.98 7.14 8.96
C THR A 100 -0.35 5.96 9.71
N LEU A 101 -0.63 4.76 9.24
CA LEU A 101 -0.11 3.54 9.85
C LEU A 101 1.39 3.37 9.58
N ASP A 102 1.86 3.62 8.37
CA ASP A 102 3.29 3.60 8.01
C ASP A 102 4.10 4.60 8.87
N CYS A 103 3.58 5.83 9.01
CA CYS A 103 4.16 6.82 9.90
C CYS A 103 4.22 6.30 11.34
N SER A 104 3.14 5.70 11.83
CA SER A 104 3.03 5.18 13.20
C SER A 104 3.99 4.01 13.45
N LYS A 105 4.20 3.13 12.47
CA LYS A 105 5.22 2.06 12.53
C LYS A 105 6.64 2.63 12.64
N ALA A 106 6.94 3.64 11.82
CA ALA A 106 8.24 4.32 11.87
C ALA A 106 8.44 5.07 13.20
N ILE A 107 7.40 5.73 13.75
CA ILE A 107 7.41 6.35 15.07
C ILE A 107 7.70 5.29 16.16
N ALA A 108 7.02 4.13 16.10
CA ALA A 108 7.18 3.06 17.09
C ALA A 108 8.63 2.58 17.22
N VAL A 109 9.34 2.48 16.09
CA VAL A 109 10.78 2.15 16.04
C VAL A 109 11.62 3.36 16.46
N GLY A 110 11.26 4.56 16.01
CA GLY A 110 11.96 5.82 16.25
C GLY A 110 12.10 6.20 17.74
N VAL A 111 11.18 5.72 18.58
CA VAL A 111 11.27 5.90 20.04
C VAL A 111 12.56 5.32 20.61
N TYR A 112 13.04 4.22 20.07
CA TYR A 112 14.25 3.55 20.54
C TYR A 112 15.52 3.96 19.79
N TYR A 113 15.36 4.79 18.75
CA TYR A 113 16.50 5.34 18.01
C TYR A 113 17.28 6.33 18.88
N LYS A 114 18.62 6.20 18.87
CA LYS A 114 19.53 7.01 19.71
C LYS A 114 20.25 8.10 18.92
N GLY A 115 20.20 8.06 17.61
CA GLY A 115 20.79 9.09 16.75
C GLY A 115 19.87 10.30 16.58
N ASP A 116 20.41 11.35 15.96
CA ASP A 116 19.68 12.61 15.68
C ASP A 116 19.09 12.62 14.27
N ASP A 117 19.61 11.82 13.34
CA ASP A 117 19.12 11.72 11.97
C ASP A 117 18.11 10.58 11.82
N TYR A 118 16.82 10.91 11.94
CA TYR A 118 15.74 9.93 11.77
C TYR A 118 15.63 9.39 10.33
N TRP A 119 16.14 10.12 9.33
CA TRP A 119 16.19 9.57 7.97
C TRP A 119 17.18 8.40 7.88
N GLN A 120 18.33 8.50 8.53
CA GLN A 120 19.27 7.38 8.62
C GLN A 120 18.63 6.17 9.33
N MET A 121 17.82 6.39 10.38
CA MET A 121 17.05 5.31 10.99
C MET A 121 16.14 4.60 9.96
N VAL A 122 15.44 5.36 9.11
CA VAL A 122 14.59 4.78 8.06
C VAL A 122 15.44 3.98 7.08
N LEU A 123 16.55 4.54 6.59
CA LEU A 123 17.45 3.85 5.65
C LEU A 123 17.97 2.52 6.18
N ASP A 124 18.25 2.43 7.48
CA ASP A 124 18.84 1.26 8.13
C ASP A 124 17.78 0.26 8.64
N SER A 125 16.50 0.62 8.64
CA SER A 125 15.44 -0.24 9.18
C SER A 125 15.29 -1.54 8.37
N ARG A 126 15.29 -2.68 9.07
CA ARG A 126 15.14 -4.02 8.51
C ARG A 126 14.08 -4.83 9.25
N GLY A 127 13.22 -4.14 9.99
CA GLY A 127 12.29 -4.76 10.93
C GLY A 127 12.93 -4.99 12.29
N THR A 128 12.15 -4.79 13.35
CA THR A 128 12.62 -4.97 14.72
C THR A 128 11.47 -5.30 15.66
N SER A 129 11.74 -6.13 16.65
CA SER A 129 10.85 -6.33 17.80
C SER A 129 10.99 -5.20 18.85
N LYS A 130 12.00 -4.34 18.73
CA LYS A 130 12.21 -3.21 19.63
C LYS A 130 11.46 -1.98 19.11
N ALA A 131 10.15 -2.02 19.24
CA ALA A 131 9.23 -0.96 18.87
C ALA A 131 8.18 -0.77 19.98
N LEU A 132 7.57 0.40 20.08
CA LEU A 132 6.37 0.53 20.89
C LEU A 132 5.24 -0.33 20.30
N PRO A 133 4.38 -0.92 21.16
CA PRO A 133 3.17 -1.58 20.67
C PRO A 133 2.32 -0.62 19.85
N LEU A 134 1.71 -1.15 18.79
CA LEU A 134 0.90 -0.39 17.85
C LEU A 134 -0.47 -1.05 17.68
N VAL A 135 -1.52 -0.28 17.91
CA VAL A 135 -2.91 -0.63 17.61
C VAL A 135 -3.39 0.31 16.51
N ASP A 136 -4.12 -0.19 15.53
CA ASP A 136 -4.65 0.65 14.48
C ASP A 136 -6.15 0.49 14.24
N ILE A 137 -6.76 1.56 13.72
CA ILE A 137 -8.12 1.59 13.19
C ILE A 137 -8.01 2.04 11.74
N LEU A 138 -8.27 1.11 10.81
CA LEU A 138 -8.16 1.37 9.39
C LEU A 138 -9.37 2.13 8.84
N THR A 139 -9.13 3.18 8.06
CA THR A 139 -10.20 4.00 7.45
C THR A 139 -10.17 4.06 5.92
N LEU A 140 -9.18 3.42 5.30
CA LEU A 140 -9.02 3.37 3.84
C LEU A 140 -8.41 2.03 3.43
N ALA A 141 -9.03 1.33 2.49
CA ALA A 141 -8.52 0.10 1.91
C ALA A 141 -7.59 0.40 0.72
N ALA A 142 -6.31 0.10 0.83
CA ALA A 142 -5.28 0.31 -0.19
C ALA A 142 -4.03 -0.53 0.08
N THR A 143 -3.18 -0.06 1.01
CA THR A 143 -1.81 -0.51 1.22
C THR A 143 -1.67 -1.87 1.90
N GLY A 144 -2.68 -2.34 2.64
CA GLY A 144 -2.56 -3.55 3.47
C GLY A 144 -1.65 -3.39 4.70
N SER A 145 -1.21 -2.16 5.02
CA SER A 145 -0.28 -1.88 6.12
C SER A 145 -0.78 -2.36 7.49
N GLU A 146 -2.08 -2.53 7.66
CA GLU A 146 -2.69 -3.09 8.86
C GLU A 146 -2.34 -4.57 9.09
N PHE A 147 -1.80 -5.25 8.07
CA PHE A 147 -1.55 -6.69 8.13
C PHE A 147 -0.12 -7.06 7.68
N ASP A 148 0.78 -6.09 7.64
CA ASP A 148 2.21 -6.28 7.35
C ASP A 148 3.13 -5.53 8.33
N GLY A 149 4.44 -5.77 8.22
CA GLY A 149 5.48 -5.10 9.02
C GLY A 149 6.22 -3.99 8.27
N GLY A 150 5.84 -3.72 7.03
CA GLY A 150 6.43 -2.70 6.18
C GLY A 150 5.86 -1.30 6.41
N GLY A 151 6.48 -0.33 5.77
CA GLY A 151 5.98 1.04 5.71
C GLY A 151 6.85 1.88 4.77
N VAL A 152 6.28 2.95 4.24
CA VAL A 152 6.94 3.83 3.28
C VAL A 152 7.02 5.24 3.86
N ILE A 153 8.22 5.81 3.90
CA ILE A 153 8.46 7.16 4.44
C ILE A 153 9.12 8.02 3.37
N SER A 154 8.66 9.27 3.27
CA SER A 154 9.17 10.27 2.34
C SER A 154 10.09 11.27 3.02
N ASN A 155 11.14 11.66 2.31
CA ASN A 155 11.97 12.82 2.63
C ASN A 155 11.93 13.78 1.44
N MET A 156 11.10 14.81 1.54
CA MET A 156 10.85 15.73 0.43
C MET A 156 12.07 16.63 0.13
N ALA A 157 12.91 16.90 1.12
CA ALA A 157 14.12 17.67 0.93
C ALA A 157 15.15 16.94 0.05
N LEU A 158 15.08 15.61 0.00
CA LEU A 158 15.95 14.75 -0.78
C LEU A 158 15.28 14.17 -2.04
N ASN A 159 14.00 14.46 -2.28
CA ASN A 159 13.16 13.81 -3.29
C ASN A 159 13.28 12.28 -3.18
N LYS A 160 13.03 11.73 -1.98
CA LYS A 160 13.11 10.29 -1.71
C LYS A 160 11.84 9.79 -1.03
N LYS A 161 11.34 8.64 -1.52
CA LYS A 161 10.27 7.85 -0.92
C LYS A 161 10.74 6.40 -0.85
N ILE A 162 10.88 5.86 0.37
CA ILE A 162 11.55 4.58 0.58
C ILE A 162 10.71 3.66 1.46
N GLY A 163 10.43 2.45 0.95
CA GLY A 163 9.84 1.36 1.71
C GLY A 163 10.89 0.63 2.55
N ARG A 164 10.55 0.35 3.81
CA ARG A 164 11.38 -0.42 4.74
C ARG A 164 10.49 -1.30 5.64
N SER A 165 11.10 -2.33 6.22
CA SER A 165 10.48 -3.09 7.28
C SER A 165 10.67 -2.39 8.60
N PHE A 166 9.60 -2.19 9.35
CA PHE A 166 9.58 -1.57 10.69
C PHE A 166 9.09 -2.56 11.73
N THR A 167 7.80 -2.60 11.99
CA THR A 167 7.13 -3.48 12.95
C THR A 167 5.71 -3.77 12.53
N PHE A 168 5.18 -4.92 12.92
CA PHE A 168 3.77 -5.23 12.74
C PHE A 168 2.90 -4.49 13.76
N PRO A 169 1.66 -4.08 13.39
CA PRO A 169 0.65 -3.78 14.39
C PRO A 169 0.38 -5.02 15.25
N GLN A 170 0.19 -4.83 16.56
CA GLN A 170 -0.23 -5.92 17.43
C GLN A 170 -1.71 -6.21 17.29
N VAL A 171 -2.50 -5.16 17.04
CA VAL A 171 -3.95 -5.27 16.82
C VAL A 171 -4.36 -4.31 15.70
N SER A 172 -5.15 -4.82 14.76
CA SER A 172 -5.76 -4.02 13.69
C SER A 172 -7.28 -4.14 13.74
N ILE A 173 -7.96 -3.00 13.75
CA ILE A 173 -9.42 -2.87 13.79
C ILE A 173 -9.88 -2.41 12.41
N CYS A 174 -10.54 -3.30 11.69
CA CYS A 174 -10.97 -3.13 10.31
C CYS A 174 -12.50 -3.12 10.21
N ASP A 175 -13.13 -1.96 10.43
CA ASP A 175 -14.57 -1.78 10.23
C ASP A 175 -14.82 -1.16 8.83
N PRO A 176 -15.41 -1.90 7.88
CA PRO A 176 -15.67 -1.39 6.54
C PRO A 176 -16.52 -0.13 6.49
N THR A 177 -17.32 0.15 7.53
CA THR A 177 -18.19 1.33 7.58
C THR A 177 -17.40 2.64 7.67
N TYR A 178 -16.18 2.62 8.20
CA TYR A 178 -15.29 3.78 8.23
C TYR A 178 -14.78 4.20 6.84
N THR A 179 -14.93 3.34 5.82
CA THR A 179 -14.58 3.66 4.44
C THR A 179 -15.72 4.31 3.65
N TYR A 180 -16.94 4.43 4.20
CA TYR A 180 -18.10 4.96 3.48
C TYR A 180 -17.94 6.40 2.99
N SER A 181 -17.19 7.20 3.73
CA SER A 181 -16.92 8.61 3.40
C SER A 181 -15.69 8.82 2.50
N VAL A 182 -14.97 7.77 2.19
CA VAL A 182 -13.82 7.84 1.28
C VAL A 182 -14.31 8.26 -0.10
N SER A 183 -13.67 9.27 -0.69
CA SER A 183 -14.06 9.77 -2.01
C SER A 183 -13.94 8.69 -3.09
N ALA A 184 -14.70 8.84 -4.18
CA ALA A 184 -14.62 7.96 -5.33
C ALA A 184 -13.17 7.86 -5.87
N TYR A 185 -12.48 9.00 -5.96
CA TYR A 185 -11.07 9.07 -6.38
C TYR A 185 -10.15 8.23 -5.50
N GLN A 186 -10.23 8.38 -4.17
CA GLN A 186 -9.39 7.61 -3.26
C GLN A 186 -9.79 6.12 -3.18
N THR A 187 -11.07 5.80 -3.37
CA THR A 187 -11.54 4.41 -3.46
C THR A 187 -10.97 3.73 -4.71
N ALA A 188 -10.99 4.41 -5.84
CA ALA A 188 -10.43 3.91 -7.09
C ALA A 188 -8.90 3.78 -7.02
N ALA A 189 -8.21 4.80 -6.51
CA ALA A 189 -6.76 4.78 -6.31
C ALA A 189 -6.32 3.65 -5.38
N GLY A 190 -6.99 3.48 -4.23
CA GLY A 190 -6.69 2.38 -3.30
C GLY A 190 -6.94 1.00 -3.91
N SER A 191 -7.97 0.86 -4.74
CA SER A 191 -8.23 -0.39 -5.46
C SER A 191 -7.17 -0.69 -6.52
N ALA A 192 -6.64 0.34 -7.20
CA ALA A 192 -5.52 0.18 -8.12
C ALA A 192 -4.24 -0.24 -7.39
N ASP A 193 -4.00 0.30 -6.19
CA ASP A 193 -2.90 -0.09 -5.31
C ASP A 193 -2.99 -1.57 -4.91
N ILE A 194 -4.16 -2.03 -4.44
CA ILE A 194 -4.42 -3.45 -4.15
C ILE A 194 -4.11 -4.34 -5.38
N MET A 195 -4.59 -3.94 -6.56
CA MET A 195 -4.32 -4.71 -7.79
C MET A 195 -2.84 -4.71 -8.16
N SER A 196 -2.13 -3.60 -7.95
CA SER A 196 -0.69 -3.50 -8.22
C SER A 196 0.12 -4.42 -7.31
N HIS A 197 -0.15 -4.44 -6.00
CA HIS A 197 0.46 -5.37 -5.06
C HIS A 197 0.37 -6.82 -5.54
N ILE A 198 -0.82 -7.22 -5.98
CA ILE A 198 -1.05 -8.57 -6.50
C ILE A 198 -0.33 -8.81 -7.83
N MET A 199 -0.43 -7.86 -8.78
CA MET A 199 0.14 -8.05 -10.12
C MET A 199 1.66 -8.14 -10.10
N GLU A 200 2.33 -7.40 -9.22
CA GLU A 200 3.78 -7.44 -9.11
C GLU A 200 4.31 -8.77 -8.55
N GLY A 201 3.50 -9.49 -7.79
CA GLY A 201 3.76 -10.89 -7.42
C GLY A 201 3.25 -11.92 -8.44
N TYR A 202 2.17 -11.60 -9.18
CA TYR A 202 1.61 -12.49 -10.21
C TYR A 202 2.54 -12.64 -11.41
N PHE A 203 3.14 -11.55 -11.88
CA PHE A 203 4.12 -11.54 -12.97
C PHE A 203 5.50 -11.91 -12.44
N SER A 204 5.68 -13.19 -12.15
CA SER A 204 6.93 -13.81 -11.71
C SER A 204 7.28 -15.02 -12.59
N ARG A 205 8.53 -15.49 -12.49
CA ARG A 205 9.00 -16.66 -13.25
C ARG A 205 8.63 -18.01 -12.62
N THR A 206 7.93 -17.99 -11.48
CA THR A 206 7.50 -19.20 -10.77
C THR A 206 6.16 -19.69 -11.32
N ASP A 207 6.12 -20.92 -11.80
CA ASP A 207 4.93 -21.51 -12.42
C ASP A 207 4.28 -22.64 -11.59
N ASP A 208 4.84 -22.99 -10.43
CA ASP A 208 4.43 -24.12 -9.59
C ASP A 208 3.92 -23.72 -8.20
N SER A 209 3.44 -22.48 -8.06
CA SER A 209 2.82 -21.96 -6.81
C SER A 209 1.31 -21.77 -6.97
N ASP A 210 0.61 -22.86 -7.26
CA ASP A 210 -0.81 -22.87 -7.66
C ASP A 210 -1.74 -22.16 -6.67
N LEU A 211 -1.56 -22.38 -5.36
CA LEU A 211 -2.41 -21.74 -4.34
C LEU A 211 -2.19 -20.25 -4.28
N SER A 212 -0.93 -19.79 -4.27
CA SER A 212 -0.60 -18.37 -4.26
C SER A 212 -1.16 -17.67 -5.50
N GLU A 213 -1.06 -18.31 -6.66
CA GLU A 213 -1.60 -17.78 -7.91
C GLU A 213 -3.15 -17.73 -7.89
N ALA A 214 -3.82 -18.76 -7.37
CA ALA A 214 -5.27 -18.77 -7.23
C ALA A 214 -5.76 -17.67 -6.27
N ILE A 215 -5.01 -17.39 -5.19
CA ILE A 215 -5.29 -16.26 -4.28
C ILE A 215 -5.13 -14.93 -5.02
N GLN A 216 -4.06 -14.77 -5.78
CA GLN A 216 -3.82 -13.55 -6.57
C GLN A 216 -4.95 -13.29 -7.57
N GLU A 217 -5.34 -14.30 -8.35
CA GLU A 217 -6.45 -14.18 -9.30
C GLU A 217 -7.79 -13.92 -8.58
N GLY A 218 -7.99 -14.53 -7.41
CA GLY A 218 -9.17 -14.31 -6.57
C GLY A 218 -9.28 -12.87 -6.08
N VAL A 219 -8.18 -12.27 -5.61
CA VAL A 219 -8.13 -10.87 -5.18
C VAL A 219 -8.41 -9.94 -6.35
N LEU A 220 -7.74 -10.13 -7.50
CA LEU A 220 -7.96 -9.31 -8.70
C LEU A 220 -9.43 -9.34 -9.15
N LYS A 221 -10.02 -10.51 -9.28
CA LYS A 221 -11.45 -10.68 -9.63
C LYS A 221 -12.38 -10.04 -8.60
N SER A 222 -12.04 -10.13 -7.32
CA SER A 222 -12.80 -9.51 -6.24
C SER A 222 -12.76 -7.98 -6.34
N VAL A 223 -11.61 -7.37 -6.63
CA VAL A 223 -11.50 -5.91 -6.84
C VAL A 223 -12.29 -5.49 -8.10
N ILE A 224 -12.13 -6.19 -9.21
CA ILE A 224 -12.86 -5.92 -10.47
C ILE A 224 -14.37 -5.92 -10.25
N LYS A 225 -14.88 -6.83 -9.43
CA LYS A 225 -16.31 -6.92 -9.09
C LYS A 225 -16.75 -5.80 -8.14
N ASN A 226 -15.99 -5.53 -7.07
CA ASN A 226 -16.47 -4.73 -5.96
C ASN A 226 -16.18 -3.23 -6.11
N LEU A 227 -15.13 -2.82 -6.83
CA LEU A 227 -14.83 -1.40 -7.04
C LEU A 227 -15.98 -0.64 -7.70
N PRO A 228 -16.54 -1.07 -8.87
CA PRO A 228 -17.64 -0.35 -9.49
C PRO A 228 -18.88 -0.25 -8.59
N ILE A 229 -19.14 -1.27 -7.76
CA ILE A 229 -20.24 -1.27 -6.80
C ILE A 229 -19.99 -0.22 -5.71
N ALA A 230 -18.78 -0.20 -5.12
CA ALA A 230 -18.42 0.75 -4.09
C ALA A 230 -18.40 2.21 -4.58
N LEU A 231 -18.09 2.45 -5.86
CA LEU A 231 -18.15 3.79 -6.47
C LEU A 231 -19.60 4.25 -6.68
N LYS A 232 -20.47 3.35 -7.14
CA LYS A 232 -21.90 3.65 -7.37
C LYS A 232 -22.69 3.73 -6.06
N GLU A 233 -22.38 2.89 -5.12
CA GLU A 233 -23.05 2.73 -3.82
C GLU A 233 -22.01 2.85 -2.69
N PRO A 234 -21.57 4.07 -2.31
CA PRO A 234 -20.46 4.27 -1.37
C PRO A 234 -20.65 3.62 0.01
N THR A 235 -21.89 3.37 0.41
CA THR A 235 -22.27 2.73 1.67
C THR A 235 -22.62 1.25 1.54
N ASN A 236 -22.33 0.63 0.39
CA ASN A 236 -22.53 -0.81 0.21
C ASN A 236 -21.51 -1.58 1.05
N TYR A 237 -21.99 -2.12 2.18
CA TYR A 237 -21.14 -2.82 3.15
C TYR A 237 -20.36 -3.98 2.52
N SER A 238 -21.03 -4.81 1.71
CA SER A 238 -20.39 -5.98 1.11
C SER A 238 -19.23 -5.58 0.19
N ALA A 239 -19.43 -4.56 -0.66
CA ALA A 239 -18.37 -4.09 -1.55
C ALA A 239 -17.20 -3.50 -0.77
N ARG A 240 -17.48 -2.63 0.23
CA ARG A 240 -16.45 -2.04 1.11
C ARG A 240 -15.69 -3.09 1.91
N ALA A 241 -16.39 -4.09 2.46
CA ALA A 241 -15.78 -5.17 3.22
C ALA A 241 -14.86 -6.03 2.34
N ASN A 242 -15.29 -6.37 1.12
CA ASN A 242 -14.43 -7.12 0.20
C ASN A 242 -13.19 -6.32 -0.21
N LEU A 243 -13.32 -5.03 -0.52
CA LEU A 243 -12.14 -4.19 -0.84
C LEU A 243 -11.19 -4.08 0.34
N MET A 244 -11.69 -3.91 1.57
CA MET A 244 -10.86 -3.85 2.78
C MET A 244 -10.12 -5.17 3.03
N TRP A 245 -10.81 -6.31 2.91
CA TRP A 245 -10.16 -7.60 3.08
C TRP A 245 -9.15 -7.91 1.95
N ASN A 246 -9.46 -7.54 0.71
CA ASN A 246 -8.52 -7.63 -0.40
C ASN A 246 -7.23 -6.82 -0.12
N SER A 247 -7.36 -5.61 0.46
CA SER A 247 -6.22 -4.79 0.85
C SER A 247 -5.31 -5.51 1.86
N SER A 248 -5.90 -6.01 2.96
CA SER A 248 -5.15 -6.74 3.99
C SER A 248 -4.42 -7.96 3.45
N ILE A 249 -5.08 -8.74 2.56
CA ILE A 249 -4.47 -9.93 1.96
C ILE A 249 -3.40 -9.57 0.93
N ALA A 250 -3.61 -8.55 0.11
CA ALA A 250 -2.72 -8.23 -1.01
C ALA A 250 -1.27 -7.96 -0.58
N CYS A 251 -1.07 -7.33 0.59
CA CYS A 251 0.27 -6.96 1.09
C CYS A 251 0.76 -7.86 2.25
N SER A 252 0.01 -8.90 2.61
CA SER A 252 0.33 -9.80 3.72
C SER A 252 1.52 -10.74 3.48
N GLY A 253 2.03 -10.81 2.25
CA GLY A 253 2.98 -11.82 1.79
C GLY A 253 2.32 -13.15 1.39
N ILE A 254 1.13 -13.48 1.90
CA ILE A 254 0.43 -14.75 1.57
C ILE A 254 0.32 -14.98 0.05
N PRO A 255 -0.05 -13.98 -0.78
CA PRO A 255 -0.13 -14.17 -2.24
C PRO A 255 1.21 -14.41 -2.93
N GLU A 256 2.33 -14.14 -2.27
CA GLU A 256 3.68 -14.26 -2.85
C GLU A 256 4.45 -15.49 -2.36
N TYR A 257 3.91 -16.23 -1.39
CA TYR A 257 4.61 -17.39 -0.84
C TYR A 257 4.88 -18.45 -1.91
N GLY A 258 6.12 -18.93 -1.90
CA GLY A 258 6.60 -19.91 -2.84
C GLY A 258 6.97 -19.36 -4.22
N LYS A 259 6.96 -18.04 -4.40
CA LYS A 259 7.34 -17.37 -5.65
C LYS A 259 8.75 -16.77 -5.58
N LEU A 260 9.40 -16.69 -6.73
CA LEU A 260 10.65 -15.97 -6.97
C LEU A 260 10.36 -14.62 -7.63
N ASP A 261 11.33 -13.72 -7.56
CA ASP A 261 11.40 -12.51 -8.39
C ASP A 261 10.26 -11.51 -8.20
N THR A 262 9.69 -11.46 -6.99
CA THR A 262 8.68 -10.45 -6.61
C THR A 262 9.38 -9.14 -6.19
N TYR A 263 9.99 -8.45 -7.15
CA TYR A 263 10.81 -7.24 -6.89
C TYR A 263 10.08 -5.92 -6.99
N TRP A 264 8.79 -5.92 -7.26
CA TRP A 264 7.91 -4.76 -7.25
C TRP A 264 8.38 -3.60 -8.15
N PRO A 265 8.54 -3.84 -9.48
CA PRO A 265 9.08 -2.83 -10.39
C PRO A 265 8.19 -1.60 -10.56
N CYS A 266 6.85 -1.73 -10.58
CA CYS A 266 5.96 -0.58 -10.67
C CYS A 266 6.04 0.29 -9.42
N HIS A 267 6.12 -0.32 -8.22
CA HIS A 267 6.31 0.43 -6.99
C HIS A 267 7.67 1.15 -6.96
N ALA A 268 8.74 0.51 -7.44
CA ALA A 268 10.04 1.17 -7.52
C ALA A 268 10.02 2.42 -8.41
N MET A 269 9.29 2.37 -9.54
CA MET A 269 9.09 3.51 -10.43
C MET A 269 8.13 4.54 -9.84
N GLU A 270 7.04 4.10 -9.21
CA GLU A 270 6.03 5.00 -8.64
C GLU A 270 6.56 5.79 -7.44
N HIS A 271 7.41 5.19 -6.62
CA HIS A 271 8.04 5.90 -5.50
C HIS A 271 8.80 7.16 -5.97
N GLU A 272 9.38 7.13 -7.15
CA GLU A 272 10.03 8.31 -7.72
C GLU A 272 8.99 9.35 -8.18
N LEU A 273 7.87 8.95 -8.79
CA LEU A 273 6.77 9.86 -9.10
C LEU A 273 6.23 10.55 -7.85
N SER A 274 6.00 9.79 -6.77
CA SER A 274 5.56 10.36 -5.49
C SER A 274 6.62 11.26 -4.85
N ALA A 275 7.90 10.89 -4.94
CA ALA A 275 8.99 11.66 -4.35
C ALA A 275 9.19 13.04 -5.01
N TYR A 276 8.98 13.13 -6.31
CA TYR A 276 9.16 14.37 -7.08
C TYR A 276 7.88 15.21 -7.18
N TYR A 277 6.70 14.58 -7.24
CA TYR A 277 5.45 15.26 -7.59
C TYR A 277 4.35 15.11 -6.53
N ASP A 278 4.59 14.36 -5.45
CA ASP A 278 3.62 14.09 -4.37
C ASP A 278 2.26 13.55 -4.90
N ILE A 279 2.31 12.75 -5.98
CA ILE A 279 1.14 12.14 -6.60
C ILE A 279 0.45 11.14 -5.66
N THR A 280 -0.86 10.97 -5.81
CA THR A 280 -1.58 9.88 -5.13
C THR A 280 -1.04 8.53 -5.60
N HIS A 281 -0.50 7.74 -4.67
CA HIS A 281 0.25 6.51 -4.93
C HIS A 281 -0.45 5.54 -5.88
N GLY A 282 -1.68 5.13 -5.59
CA GLY A 282 -2.42 4.21 -6.45
C GLY A 282 -2.75 4.76 -7.84
N VAL A 283 -2.79 6.10 -8.02
CA VAL A 283 -2.93 6.71 -9.35
C VAL A 283 -1.64 6.56 -10.15
N GLY A 284 -0.48 6.80 -9.53
CA GLY A 284 0.83 6.57 -10.16
C GLY A 284 0.98 5.11 -10.61
N LEU A 285 0.59 4.17 -9.76
CA LEU A 285 0.60 2.73 -10.10
C LEU A 285 -0.36 2.38 -11.24
N ALA A 286 -1.58 2.95 -11.25
CA ALA A 286 -2.54 2.72 -12.32
C ALA A 286 -2.07 3.21 -13.69
N ILE A 287 -1.37 4.34 -13.73
CA ILE A 287 -0.76 4.90 -14.95
C ILE A 287 0.39 4.00 -15.43
N LEU A 288 1.27 3.61 -14.51
CA LEU A 288 2.48 2.86 -14.82
C LEU A 288 2.21 1.41 -15.24
N THR A 289 1.34 0.69 -14.53
CA THR A 289 1.23 -0.77 -14.66
C THR A 289 0.88 -1.24 -16.07
N PRO A 290 -0.13 -0.69 -16.79
CA PRO A 290 -0.40 -1.11 -18.17
C PRO A 290 0.77 -0.81 -19.12
N ARG A 291 1.44 0.32 -18.96
CA ARG A 291 2.58 0.71 -19.81
C ARG A 291 3.82 -0.12 -19.55
N TRP A 292 4.07 -0.45 -18.29
CA TRP A 292 5.09 -1.42 -17.93
C TRP A 292 4.85 -2.77 -18.57
N LEU A 293 3.63 -3.31 -18.48
CA LEU A 293 3.27 -4.59 -19.10
C LEU A 293 3.41 -4.57 -20.62
N GLU A 294 2.97 -3.50 -21.28
CA GLU A 294 3.17 -3.29 -22.73
C GLU A 294 4.68 -3.29 -23.08
N TYR A 295 5.48 -2.57 -22.31
CA TYR A 295 6.91 -2.45 -22.55
C TYR A 295 7.62 -3.79 -22.39
N ILE A 296 7.39 -4.50 -21.29
CA ILE A 296 8.08 -5.78 -21.02
C ILE A 296 7.63 -6.88 -21.97
N LEU A 297 6.37 -6.88 -22.43
CA LEU A 297 5.91 -7.82 -23.46
C LEU A 297 6.60 -7.59 -24.80
N ALA A 298 6.82 -6.33 -25.18
CA ALA A 298 7.56 -5.99 -26.39
C ALA A 298 9.06 -6.34 -26.28
N LYS A 299 9.64 -6.16 -25.09
CA LYS A 299 11.05 -6.43 -24.81
C LYS A 299 11.37 -7.92 -24.71
N ASP A 300 10.49 -8.71 -24.10
CA ASP A 300 10.66 -10.15 -23.90
C ASP A 300 9.36 -10.90 -24.26
N PRO A 301 9.15 -11.28 -25.52
CA PRO A 301 7.94 -12.01 -25.92
C PRO A 301 7.78 -13.40 -25.27
N THR A 302 8.79 -13.94 -24.60
CA THR A 302 8.68 -15.23 -23.89
C THR A 302 7.71 -15.20 -22.72
N ILE A 303 7.34 -14.00 -22.23
CA ILE A 303 6.34 -13.81 -21.15
C ILE A 303 4.89 -13.86 -21.66
N THR A 304 4.66 -13.97 -22.97
CA THR A 304 3.32 -13.99 -23.59
C THR A 304 2.36 -14.98 -22.91
N PRO A 305 2.76 -16.24 -22.61
CA PRO A 305 1.84 -17.21 -21.99
C PRO A 305 1.33 -16.74 -20.61
N ARG A 306 2.16 -16.08 -19.80
CA ARG A 306 1.75 -15.55 -18.48
C ARG A 306 0.74 -14.42 -18.63
N LEU A 307 0.92 -13.52 -19.58
CA LEU A 307 -0.01 -12.45 -19.87
C LEU A 307 -1.31 -12.96 -20.49
N ALA A 308 -1.24 -13.98 -21.36
CA ALA A 308 -2.43 -14.65 -21.89
C ALA A 308 -3.22 -15.37 -20.76
N LYS A 309 -2.52 -16.00 -19.80
CA LYS A 309 -3.14 -16.60 -18.59
C LYS A 309 -3.86 -15.53 -17.75
N PHE A 310 -3.22 -14.38 -17.52
CA PHE A 310 -3.85 -13.24 -16.87
C PHE A 310 -5.12 -12.78 -17.58
N ALA A 311 -5.11 -12.68 -18.91
CA ALA A 311 -6.26 -12.32 -19.70
C ALA A 311 -7.43 -13.32 -19.55
N ARG A 312 -7.12 -14.63 -19.59
CA ARG A 312 -8.13 -15.69 -19.43
C ARG A 312 -8.67 -15.75 -18.01
N ASN A 313 -7.79 -15.81 -17.01
CA ASN A 313 -8.17 -16.15 -15.65
C ASN A 313 -8.72 -14.96 -14.87
N VAL A 314 -8.23 -13.75 -15.12
CA VAL A 314 -8.65 -12.55 -14.42
C VAL A 314 -9.78 -11.84 -15.16
N TRP A 315 -9.66 -11.70 -16.48
CA TRP A 315 -10.62 -10.95 -17.31
C TRP A 315 -11.67 -11.83 -18.00
N GLY A 316 -11.49 -13.16 -17.98
CA GLY A 316 -12.42 -14.11 -18.64
C GLY A 316 -12.36 -14.07 -20.16
N LEU A 317 -11.32 -13.48 -20.76
CA LEU A 317 -11.15 -13.40 -22.20
C LEU A 317 -10.88 -14.77 -22.82
N GLN A 318 -11.37 -15.00 -24.03
CA GLN A 318 -11.26 -16.25 -24.76
C GLN A 318 -10.55 -16.05 -26.09
N GLY A 319 -9.78 -17.03 -26.53
CA GLY A 319 -9.10 -17.04 -27.83
C GLY A 319 -7.94 -18.02 -27.85
N ASP A 320 -7.52 -18.40 -29.07
CA ASP A 320 -6.42 -19.32 -29.31
C ASP A 320 -5.09 -18.59 -29.55
N ASP A 321 -5.14 -17.31 -29.96
CA ASP A 321 -3.95 -16.48 -30.18
C ASP A 321 -3.50 -15.85 -28.84
N GLU A 322 -2.48 -16.43 -28.24
CA GLU A 322 -1.94 -15.95 -26.96
C GLU A 322 -1.36 -14.54 -27.05
N ALA A 323 -0.77 -14.16 -28.18
CA ALA A 323 -0.23 -12.81 -28.34
C ALA A 323 -1.34 -11.76 -28.40
N ALA A 324 -2.45 -12.08 -29.05
CA ALA A 324 -3.64 -11.22 -29.05
C ALA A 324 -4.26 -11.15 -27.63
N LEU A 325 -4.41 -12.28 -26.94
CA LEU A 325 -4.94 -12.34 -25.59
C LEU A 325 -4.10 -11.53 -24.59
N ALA A 326 -2.77 -11.64 -24.65
CA ALA A 326 -1.87 -10.88 -23.79
C ALA A 326 -2.12 -9.37 -23.93
N LYS A 327 -2.20 -8.87 -25.16
CA LYS A 327 -2.50 -7.46 -25.43
C LYS A 327 -3.91 -7.05 -24.96
N GLN A 328 -4.92 -7.90 -25.20
CA GLN A 328 -6.28 -7.66 -24.74
C GLN A 328 -6.38 -7.61 -23.20
N GLY A 329 -5.64 -8.45 -22.49
CA GLY A 329 -5.57 -8.44 -21.03
C GLY A 329 -4.99 -7.14 -20.46
N ILE A 330 -3.93 -6.61 -21.10
CA ILE A 330 -3.33 -5.31 -20.74
C ILE A 330 -4.33 -4.17 -21.02
N GLN A 331 -4.99 -4.22 -22.19
CA GLN A 331 -6.00 -3.23 -22.55
C GLN A 331 -7.20 -3.25 -21.58
N ALA A 332 -7.65 -4.44 -21.17
CA ALA A 332 -8.75 -4.59 -20.21
C ALA A 332 -8.38 -3.97 -18.85
N LEU A 333 -7.12 -4.11 -18.39
CA LEU A 333 -6.64 -3.45 -17.17
C LEU A 333 -6.67 -1.93 -17.29
N HIS A 334 -6.15 -1.38 -18.41
CA HIS A 334 -6.17 0.05 -18.68
C HIS A 334 -7.61 0.59 -18.69
N ASP A 335 -8.52 -0.07 -19.42
CA ASP A 335 -9.90 0.36 -19.55
C ASP A 335 -10.69 0.25 -18.25
N PHE A 336 -10.36 -0.74 -17.43
CA PHE A 336 -10.92 -0.88 -16.08
C PHE A 336 -10.57 0.32 -15.20
N PHE A 337 -9.31 0.72 -15.12
CA PHE A 337 -8.90 1.89 -14.35
C PHE A 337 -9.53 3.16 -14.89
N LYS A 338 -9.50 3.38 -16.20
CA LYS A 338 -10.09 4.54 -16.86
C LYS A 338 -11.59 4.64 -16.60
N SER A 339 -12.33 3.54 -16.75
CA SER A 339 -13.79 3.51 -16.55
C SER A 339 -14.20 3.74 -15.09
N ASN A 340 -13.30 3.53 -14.15
CA ASN A 340 -13.49 3.82 -12.73
C ASN A 340 -12.94 5.19 -12.29
N GLY A 341 -12.64 6.08 -13.28
CA GLY A 341 -12.32 7.49 -13.04
C GLY A 341 -10.87 7.76 -12.63
N ILE A 342 -9.94 6.84 -12.89
CA ILE A 342 -8.52 7.07 -12.66
C ILE A 342 -7.90 7.75 -13.89
N PRO A 343 -7.11 8.82 -13.73
CA PRO A 343 -6.27 9.37 -14.80
C PRO A 343 -5.31 8.30 -15.33
N MET A 344 -5.15 8.19 -16.64
CA MET A 344 -4.36 7.13 -17.26
C MET A 344 -3.09 7.64 -17.95
N THR A 345 -2.80 8.95 -17.81
CA THR A 345 -1.54 9.54 -18.29
C THR A 345 -0.94 10.48 -17.24
N LEU A 346 0.38 10.63 -17.28
CA LEU A 346 1.10 11.58 -16.42
C LEU A 346 0.73 13.03 -16.76
N THR A 347 0.40 13.31 -18.02
CA THR A 347 -0.08 14.64 -18.47
C THR A 347 -1.39 15.02 -17.78
N GLU A 348 -2.35 14.07 -17.60
CA GLU A 348 -3.61 14.33 -16.89
C GLU A 348 -3.43 14.72 -15.43
N VAL A 349 -2.27 14.38 -14.84
CA VAL A 349 -1.90 14.73 -13.46
C VAL A 349 -0.79 15.80 -13.40
N ASN A 350 -0.60 16.54 -14.49
CA ASN A 350 0.33 17.66 -14.62
C ASN A 350 1.82 17.28 -14.43
N ILE A 351 2.20 16.07 -14.80
CA ILE A 351 3.58 15.59 -14.79
C ILE A 351 4.12 15.56 -16.21
N ASN A 352 5.28 16.13 -16.43
CA ASN A 352 6.03 16.16 -17.69
C ASN A 352 7.33 15.38 -17.58
N GLU A 353 8.13 15.37 -18.66
CA GLU A 353 9.38 14.59 -18.75
C GLU A 353 10.61 15.18 -18.04
N GLU A 354 10.48 16.36 -17.39
CA GLU A 354 11.60 17.14 -16.84
C GLU A 354 12.53 16.32 -15.94
N HIS A 355 11.96 15.46 -15.10
CA HIS A 355 12.71 14.68 -14.11
C HIS A 355 12.86 13.19 -14.44
N PHE A 356 12.39 12.73 -15.61
CA PHE A 356 12.38 11.29 -15.94
C PHE A 356 13.76 10.64 -15.91
N GLN A 357 14.81 11.36 -16.31
CA GLN A 357 16.17 10.83 -16.24
C GLN A 357 16.61 10.60 -14.80
N ALA A 358 16.48 11.60 -13.93
CA ALA A 358 16.87 11.49 -12.52
C ALA A 358 16.04 10.45 -11.78
N MET A 359 14.73 10.37 -12.06
CA MET A 359 13.83 9.37 -11.52
C MET A 359 14.23 7.95 -11.94
N ALA A 360 14.53 7.73 -13.22
CA ALA A 360 14.96 6.43 -13.73
C ALA A 360 16.31 5.99 -13.11
N GLU A 361 17.27 6.89 -12.98
CA GLU A 361 18.55 6.63 -12.30
C GLU A 361 18.32 6.26 -10.82
N SER A 362 17.45 6.99 -10.13
CA SER A 362 17.11 6.72 -8.74
C SER A 362 16.39 5.38 -8.57
N ALA A 363 15.39 5.08 -9.37
CA ALA A 363 14.67 3.79 -9.35
C ALA A 363 15.60 2.59 -9.58
N CYS A 364 16.60 2.76 -10.47
CA CYS A 364 17.61 1.74 -10.77
C CYS A 364 18.81 1.73 -9.81
N SER A 365 18.89 2.63 -8.82
CA SER A 365 20.02 2.69 -7.88
C SER A 365 20.14 1.47 -6.98
N HIS A 366 19.06 0.70 -6.84
CA HIS A 366 19.01 -0.60 -6.17
C HIS A 366 18.79 -1.68 -7.22
N ASP A 367 19.22 -2.91 -6.95
CA ASP A 367 19.18 -4.03 -7.92
C ASP A 367 17.78 -4.62 -8.19
N ARG A 368 16.71 -4.02 -7.64
CA ARG A 368 15.34 -4.51 -7.79
C ARG A 368 14.89 -4.60 -9.25
N LEU A 369 15.08 -3.54 -10.01
CA LEU A 369 14.65 -3.48 -11.41
C LEU A 369 15.48 -4.38 -12.32
N GLN A 370 16.76 -4.56 -12.01
CA GLN A 370 17.65 -5.49 -12.74
C GLN A 370 17.31 -6.97 -12.47
N ARG A 371 16.60 -7.25 -11.37
CA ARG A 371 16.19 -8.60 -10.96
C ARG A 371 14.70 -8.85 -11.16
N ALA A 372 13.94 -7.87 -11.66
CA ALA A 372 12.51 -7.99 -11.89
C ALA A 372 12.19 -9.07 -12.94
N TYR A 373 10.91 -9.42 -13.05
CA TYR A 373 10.35 -10.42 -13.98
C TYR A 373 10.93 -10.32 -15.39
N VAL A 374 11.02 -9.09 -15.93
CA VAL A 374 11.86 -8.73 -17.07
C VAL A 374 12.81 -7.65 -16.60
N PRO A 375 14.12 -7.88 -16.58
CA PRO A 375 15.10 -6.90 -16.12
C PRO A 375 15.02 -5.57 -16.86
N LEU A 376 15.06 -4.45 -16.12
CA LEU A 376 14.98 -3.09 -16.64
C LEU A 376 16.26 -2.32 -16.35
N THR A 377 16.70 -1.55 -17.34
CA THR A 377 17.78 -0.56 -17.27
C THR A 377 17.22 0.85 -17.03
N VAL A 378 18.07 1.81 -16.75
CA VAL A 378 17.70 3.25 -16.66
C VAL A 378 16.96 3.72 -17.93
N GLU A 379 17.45 3.33 -19.09
CA GLU A 379 16.83 3.70 -20.38
C GLU A 379 15.45 3.06 -20.56
N ASP A 380 15.28 1.81 -20.12
CA ASP A 380 13.98 1.14 -20.15
C ASP A 380 12.95 1.87 -19.26
N VAL A 381 13.34 2.22 -18.03
CA VAL A 381 12.48 2.94 -17.08
C VAL A 381 12.08 4.31 -17.63
N LYS A 382 13.05 5.04 -18.20
CA LYS A 382 12.76 6.33 -18.83
C LYS A 382 11.77 6.20 -19.98
N LYS A 383 11.90 5.17 -20.83
CA LYS A 383 10.92 4.89 -21.89
C LYS A 383 9.54 4.57 -21.35
N ILE A 384 9.46 3.79 -20.26
CA ILE A 384 8.17 3.50 -19.63
C ILE A 384 7.51 4.79 -19.15
N TYR A 385 8.24 5.71 -18.49
CA TYR A 385 7.70 7.02 -18.11
C TYR A 385 7.23 7.82 -19.34
N GLN A 386 7.98 7.82 -20.44
CA GLN A 386 7.59 8.49 -21.69
C GLN A 386 6.31 7.89 -22.29
N MET A 387 6.13 6.57 -22.21
CA MET A 387 4.89 5.91 -22.64
C MET A 387 3.68 6.29 -21.78
N CYS A 388 3.90 6.82 -20.59
CA CYS A 388 2.84 7.27 -19.68
C CYS A 388 2.38 8.71 -19.94
N LEU A 389 3.01 9.49 -20.81
CA LEU A 389 2.59 10.84 -21.20
C LEU A 389 1.36 10.78 -22.14
#